data_08b084310f8d3974b5762d4670abd366
#
_entry.id   08b084310f8d3974b5762d4670abd366
#
_cell.length_a   1.000
_cell.length_b   1.000
_cell.length_c   1.000
_cell.angle_alpha   90.00
_cell.angle_beta   90.00
_cell.angle_gamma   90.00
#
_symmetry.space_group_name_H-M   'P 1'
#
loop_
_entity.id
_entity.type
_entity.pdbx_description
1 polymer ?
#
loop_
_entity_poly.entity_id
_entity_poly.type
_entity_poly.pdbx_seq_one_letter_code
_entity_poly.pdbx_strand_id
1 'polypeptide(L)'
;MNLLASACSKESCPAWLVWLNRELAPFPGRGAMTIRLVVTVAIVTVVSLALQVPQLPFSAFFCFFVTKENRVLTLFTGVLMILGVTVATIINLVLYTWTFDYPEYRIPVIACLIFCAMFLSRTFVIGPLGFAVGFFSALMVTIGEGAPNTDALVRNELWLYVAVIYPIALTIFVNQL
;
A
#
# COMPACT_ATOMS: atom_id res chain seq x y z
N MET A 1 -30.12 -9.77 7.16
CA MET A 1 -30.78 -10.64 8.15
C MET A 1 -30.02 -10.47 9.46
N ASN A 2 -30.59 -9.68 10.40
CA ASN A 2 -29.89 -9.22 11.60
C ASN A 2 -29.93 -10.32 12.68
N LEU A 3 -28.99 -11.24 12.66
CA LEU A 3 -28.89 -12.30 13.69
C LEU A 3 -28.46 -11.76 15.08
N LEU A 4 -27.87 -10.57 15.15
CA LEU A 4 -27.44 -9.94 16.40
C LEU A 4 -28.52 -9.04 17.04
N ALA A 5 -29.53 -8.61 16.26
CA ALA A 5 -30.60 -7.77 16.79
C ALA A 5 -31.61 -8.55 17.66
N SER A 6 -31.66 -9.88 17.50
CA SER A 6 -32.54 -10.76 18.31
C SER A 6 -31.95 -11.17 19.67
N ALA A 7 -30.65 -10.97 19.86
CA ALA A 7 -29.93 -11.40 21.07
C ALA A 7 -29.84 -10.32 22.15
N CYS A 8 -30.21 -9.06 21.86
CA CYS A 8 -30.11 -7.96 22.81
C CYS A 8 -31.51 -7.51 23.28
N SER A 9 -31.95 -8.04 24.39
CA SER A 9 -33.08 -7.48 25.14
C SER A 9 -32.69 -6.09 25.67
N LYS A 10 -33.62 -5.12 25.57
CA LYS A 10 -33.43 -3.67 25.62
C LYS A 10 -32.80 -3.07 26.90
N GLU A 11 -32.46 -3.87 27.90
CA GLU A 11 -32.02 -3.34 29.22
C GLU A 11 -30.59 -3.71 29.67
N SER A 12 -29.83 -4.52 28.96
CA SER A 12 -28.51 -4.96 29.45
C SER A 12 -27.42 -5.09 28.39
N CYS A 13 -27.52 -4.36 27.26
CA CYS A 13 -26.42 -4.39 26.28
C CYS A 13 -25.26 -3.49 26.74
N PRO A 14 -24.05 -4.04 26.93
CA PRO A 14 -22.88 -3.24 27.23
C PRO A 14 -22.61 -2.23 26.11
N ALA A 15 -22.19 -1.03 26.49
CA ALA A 15 -22.01 0.11 25.58
C ALA A 15 -21.13 -0.21 24.35
N TRP A 16 -20.15 -1.10 24.50
CA TRP A 16 -19.28 -1.54 23.40
C TRP A 16 -20.02 -2.37 22.33
N LEU A 17 -21.03 -3.18 22.71
CA LEU A 17 -21.86 -3.94 21.76
C LEU A 17 -22.79 -3.02 20.96
N VAL A 18 -23.32 -1.98 21.60
CA VAL A 18 -24.15 -0.98 20.93
C VAL A 18 -23.29 -0.18 19.94
N TRP A 19 -22.10 0.21 20.35
CA TRP A 19 -21.12 0.87 19.48
C TRP A 19 -20.72 -0.02 18.29
N LEU A 20 -20.36 -1.28 18.55
CA LEU A 20 -20.00 -2.25 17.53
C LEU A 20 -21.12 -2.49 16.50
N ASN A 21 -22.38 -2.60 16.98
CA ASN A 21 -23.54 -2.78 16.11
C ASN A 21 -23.81 -1.54 15.24
N ARG A 22 -23.51 -0.36 15.76
CA ARG A 22 -23.61 0.90 15.01
C ARG A 22 -22.55 1.00 13.90
N GLU A 23 -21.30 0.59 14.20
CA GLU A 23 -20.20 0.58 13.23
C GLU A 23 -20.36 -0.52 12.17
N LEU A 24 -20.94 -1.67 12.54
CA LEU A 24 -21.25 -2.78 11.65
C LEU A 24 -22.54 -2.59 10.85
N ALA A 25 -23.32 -1.54 11.11
CA ALA A 25 -24.56 -1.30 10.42
C ALA A 25 -24.30 -1.19 8.90
N PRO A 26 -25.06 -1.94 8.07
CA PRO A 26 -24.89 -1.90 6.63
C PRO A 26 -25.29 -0.53 6.10
N PHE A 27 -24.32 0.21 5.56
CA PHE A 27 -24.67 1.42 4.86
C PHE A 27 -24.55 1.25 3.33
N PRO A 28 -25.36 1.99 2.56
CA PRO A 28 -25.49 1.76 1.12
C PRO A 28 -24.15 1.96 0.41
N GLY A 29 -23.73 0.99 -0.41
CA GLY A 29 -22.47 1.03 -1.17
C GLY A 29 -21.33 0.19 -0.60
N ARG A 30 -21.35 -0.20 0.66
CA ARG A 30 -20.27 -0.99 1.30
C ARG A 30 -20.05 -2.34 0.60
N GLY A 31 -21.14 -3.02 0.21
CA GLY A 31 -21.06 -4.32 -0.47
C GLY A 31 -20.41 -4.21 -1.85
N ALA A 32 -20.76 -3.19 -2.63
CA ALA A 32 -20.18 -2.97 -3.96
C ALA A 32 -18.67 -2.66 -3.88
N MET A 33 -18.25 -1.86 -2.89
CA MET A 33 -16.84 -1.58 -2.65
C MET A 33 -16.06 -2.84 -2.26
N THR A 34 -16.61 -3.65 -1.34
CA THR A 34 -15.97 -4.89 -0.93
C THR A 34 -15.84 -5.88 -2.08
N ILE A 35 -16.87 -6.05 -2.91
CA ILE A 35 -16.82 -6.94 -4.07
C ILE A 35 -15.76 -6.48 -5.06
N ARG A 36 -15.70 -5.18 -5.37
CA ARG A 36 -14.66 -4.61 -6.25
C ARG A 36 -13.26 -4.87 -5.71
N LEU A 37 -13.04 -4.64 -4.42
CA LEU A 37 -11.75 -4.90 -3.78
C LEU A 37 -11.37 -6.38 -3.88
N VAL A 38 -12.28 -7.30 -3.55
CA VAL A 38 -12.04 -8.75 -3.62
C VAL A 38 -11.71 -9.17 -5.04
N VAL A 39 -12.49 -8.71 -6.03
CA VAL A 39 -12.23 -9.01 -7.46
C VAL A 39 -10.87 -8.47 -7.89
N THR A 40 -10.54 -7.24 -7.52
CA THR A 40 -9.24 -6.63 -7.85
C THR A 40 -8.09 -7.43 -7.26
N VAL A 41 -8.15 -7.77 -5.98
CA VAL A 41 -7.11 -8.56 -5.30
C VAL A 41 -6.99 -9.95 -5.92
N ALA A 42 -8.11 -10.60 -6.26
CA ALA A 42 -8.11 -11.90 -6.92
C ALA A 42 -7.41 -11.83 -8.31
N ILE A 43 -7.75 -10.82 -9.12
CA ILE A 43 -7.11 -10.62 -10.45
C ILE A 43 -5.61 -10.37 -10.27
N VAL A 44 -5.22 -9.47 -9.35
CA VAL A 44 -3.82 -9.15 -9.07
C VAL A 44 -3.07 -10.40 -8.61
N THR A 45 -3.65 -11.22 -7.75
CA THR A 45 -3.03 -12.46 -7.28
C THR A 45 -2.81 -13.45 -8.42
N VAL A 46 -3.82 -13.65 -9.28
CA VAL A 46 -3.71 -14.54 -10.45
C VAL A 46 -2.62 -14.04 -11.41
N VAL A 47 -2.61 -12.75 -11.71
CA VAL A 47 -1.59 -12.15 -12.58
C VAL A 47 -0.19 -12.28 -11.96
N SER A 48 -0.04 -12.03 -10.66
CA SER A 48 1.24 -12.18 -9.96
C SER A 48 1.78 -13.60 -10.03
N LEU A 49 0.89 -14.60 -9.84
CA LEU A 49 1.27 -16.02 -9.92
C LEU A 49 1.62 -16.43 -11.35
N ALA A 50 0.85 -15.96 -12.34
CA ALA A 50 1.09 -16.25 -13.76
C ALA A 50 2.43 -15.68 -14.26
N LEU A 51 2.78 -14.47 -13.80
CA LEU A 51 4.03 -13.78 -14.17
C LEU A 51 5.20 -14.10 -13.23
N GLN A 52 4.98 -14.95 -12.22
CA GLN A 52 5.99 -15.28 -11.19
C GLN A 52 6.63 -14.05 -10.56
N VAL A 53 5.82 -13.02 -10.29
CA VAL A 53 6.31 -11.78 -9.69
C VAL A 53 6.81 -12.08 -8.28
N PRO A 54 8.09 -11.80 -7.97
CA PRO A 54 8.59 -11.93 -6.61
C PRO A 54 7.81 -10.96 -5.70
N GLN A 55 7.58 -11.37 -4.45
CA GLN A 55 6.97 -10.51 -3.42
C GLN A 55 5.48 -10.19 -3.63
N LEU A 56 4.71 -11.17 -4.07
CA LEU A 56 3.25 -11.14 -4.23
C LEU A 56 2.49 -10.46 -3.05
N PRO A 57 2.86 -10.63 -1.75
CA PRO A 57 2.14 -10.00 -0.65
C PRO A 57 2.08 -8.47 -0.75
N PHE A 58 3.12 -7.83 -1.26
CA PHE A 58 3.14 -6.38 -1.43
C PHE A 58 2.18 -5.91 -2.53
N SER A 59 2.07 -6.67 -3.62
CA SER A 59 1.11 -6.38 -4.69
C SER A 59 -0.34 -6.35 -4.19
N ALA A 60 -0.73 -7.35 -3.38
CA ALA A 60 -2.05 -7.38 -2.76
C ALA A 60 -2.25 -6.24 -1.76
N PHE A 61 -1.23 -5.94 -0.95
CA PHE A 61 -1.27 -4.87 0.04
C PHE A 61 -1.53 -3.49 -0.59
N PHE A 62 -0.87 -3.17 -1.71
CA PHE A 62 -1.08 -1.89 -2.39
C PHE A 62 -2.48 -1.73 -2.96
N CYS A 63 -3.18 -2.81 -3.34
CA CYS A 63 -4.59 -2.75 -3.75
C CYS A 63 -5.48 -2.17 -2.64
N PHE A 64 -5.25 -2.54 -1.38
CA PHE A 64 -6.01 -2.01 -0.24
C PHE A 64 -5.75 -0.52 -0.03
N PHE A 65 -4.52 -0.06 -0.19
CA PHE A 65 -4.19 1.35 0.03
C PHE A 65 -4.79 2.28 -1.01
N VAL A 66 -4.84 1.82 -2.26
CA VAL A 66 -5.33 2.61 -3.40
C VAL A 66 -6.86 2.65 -3.45
N THR A 67 -7.54 1.56 -3.08
CA THR A 67 -9.00 1.47 -3.15
C THR A 67 -9.65 2.42 -2.15
N LYS A 68 -10.44 3.37 -2.64
CA LYS A 68 -11.24 4.32 -1.86
C LYS A 68 -12.71 4.18 -2.22
N GLU A 69 -13.59 4.76 -1.40
CA GLU A 69 -15.04 4.74 -1.62
C GLU A 69 -15.44 5.45 -2.91
N ASN A 70 -14.72 6.51 -3.26
CA ASN A 70 -14.99 7.33 -4.43
C ASN A 70 -14.02 6.99 -5.57
N ARG A 71 -14.56 6.78 -6.79
CA ARG A 71 -13.76 6.47 -8.00
C ARG A 71 -12.71 7.54 -8.29
N VAL A 72 -13.09 8.82 -8.18
CA VAL A 72 -12.17 9.95 -8.42
C VAL A 72 -11.04 9.96 -7.40
N LEU A 73 -11.36 9.69 -6.14
CA LEU A 73 -10.37 9.64 -5.07
C LEU A 73 -9.42 8.45 -5.24
N THR A 74 -9.92 7.29 -5.70
CA THR A 74 -9.10 6.13 -6.04
C THR A 74 -8.12 6.45 -7.17
N LEU A 75 -8.60 7.09 -8.25
CA LEU A 75 -7.75 7.51 -9.36
C LEU A 75 -6.66 8.49 -8.90
N PHE A 76 -7.06 9.53 -8.17
CA PHE A 76 -6.13 10.53 -7.66
C PHE A 76 -5.09 9.93 -6.72
N THR A 77 -5.52 9.10 -5.75
CA THR A 77 -4.61 8.41 -4.83
C THR A 77 -3.67 7.47 -5.59
N GLY A 78 -4.18 6.70 -6.55
CA GLY A 78 -3.37 5.77 -7.33
C GLY A 78 -2.30 6.48 -8.18
N VAL A 79 -2.65 7.57 -8.86
CA VAL A 79 -1.68 8.37 -9.63
C VAL A 79 -0.61 8.97 -8.71
N LEU A 80 -1.01 9.54 -7.55
CA LEU A 80 -0.04 10.05 -6.59
C LEU A 80 0.87 8.95 -6.03
N MET A 81 0.33 7.76 -5.80
CA MET A 81 1.13 6.62 -5.35
C MET A 81 2.14 6.17 -6.41
N ILE A 82 1.75 6.08 -7.68
CA ILE A 82 2.67 5.76 -8.79
C ILE A 82 3.81 6.79 -8.86
N LEU A 83 3.47 8.08 -8.82
CA LEU A 83 4.48 9.15 -8.80
C LEU A 83 5.39 9.04 -7.57
N GLY A 84 4.81 8.79 -6.38
CA GLY A 84 5.57 8.63 -5.14
C GLY A 84 6.55 7.46 -5.19
N VAL A 85 6.12 6.30 -5.68
CA VAL A 85 6.98 5.13 -5.84
C VAL A 85 8.08 5.37 -6.86
N THR A 86 7.77 6.06 -7.98
CA THR A 86 8.78 6.41 -8.99
C THR A 86 9.86 7.34 -8.41
N VAL A 87 9.44 8.37 -7.67
CA VAL A 87 10.38 9.28 -6.98
C VAL A 87 11.20 8.52 -5.94
N ALA A 88 10.55 7.64 -5.16
CA ALA A 88 11.24 6.80 -4.17
C ALA A 88 12.32 5.92 -4.78
N THR A 89 12.01 5.25 -5.91
CA THR A 89 12.96 4.40 -6.63
C THR A 89 14.18 5.21 -7.08
N ILE A 90 13.97 6.39 -7.65
CA ILE A 90 15.09 7.25 -8.09
C ILE A 90 15.95 7.66 -6.90
N ILE A 91 15.32 8.12 -5.79
CA ILE A 91 16.04 8.54 -4.59
C ILE A 91 16.82 7.38 -3.98
N ASN A 92 16.20 6.20 -3.86
CA ASN A 92 16.85 5.02 -3.30
C ASN A 92 18.05 4.56 -4.16
N LEU A 93 17.91 4.51 -5.48
CA LEU A 93 19.01 4.16 -6.37
C LEU A 93 20.20 5.13 -6.22
N VAL A 94 19.94 6.43 -6.16
CA VAL A 94 20.97 7.44 -5.92
C VAL A 94 21.63 7.26 -4.56
N LEU A 95 20.84 7.04 -3.51
CA LEU A 95 21.36 6.80 -2.17
C LEU A 95 22.21 5.53 -2.09
N TYR A 96 21.79 4.45 -2.72
CA TYR A 96 22.56 3.21 -2.77
C TYR A 96 23.87 3.38 -3.51
N THR A 97 23.91 4.15 -4.60
CA THR A 97 25.14 4.45 -5.32
C THR A 97 26.17 5.17 -4.42
N TRP A 98 25.70 6.04 -3.54
CA TRP A 98 26.58 6.82 -2.65
C TRP A 98 26.95 6.09 -1.36
N THR A 99 26.07 5.22 -0.85
CA THR A 99 26.24 4.57 0.45
C THR A 99 26.64 3.10 0.35
N PHE A 100 26.88 2.57 -0.86
CA PHE A 100 27.18 1.16 -1.05
C PHE A 100 28.47 0.75 -0.31
N ASP A 101 29.52 1.58 -0.41
CA ASP A 101 30.82 1.31 0.23
C ASP A 101 30.83 1.55 1.74
N TYR A 102 29.81 2.22 2.27
CA TYR A 102 29.73 2.63 3.67
C TYR A 102 28.39 2.22 4.32
N PRO A 103 28.22 0.95 4.70
CA PRO A 103 26.96 0.45 5.26
C PRO A 103 26.54 1.16 6.56
N GLU A 104 27.50 1.68 7.32
CA GLU A 104 27.25 2.42 8.58
C GLU A 104 26.45 3.71 8.35
N TYR A 105 26.69 4.42 7.24
CA TYR A 105 25.97 5.65 6.90
C TYR A 105 24.64 5.39 6.20
N ARG A 106 24.49 4.23 5.59
CA ARG A 106 23.26 3.84 4.84
C ARG A 106 22.03 3.84 5.73
N ILE A 107 22.12 3.18 6.89
CA ILE A 107 20.97 3.03 7.81
C ILE A 107 20.47 4.40 8.31
N PRO A 108 21.30 5.30 8.86
CA PRO A 108 20.83 6.61 9.34
C PRO A 108 20.30 7.51 8.22
N VAL A 109 20.90 7.47 7.03
CA VAL A 109 20.43 8.28 5.88
C VAL A 109 19.04 7.83 5.43
N ILE A 110 18.80 6.53 5.28
CA ILE A 110 17.50 6.00 4.90
C ILE A 110 16.47 6.22 6.02
N ALA A 111 16.84 6.07 7.28
CA ALA A 111 15.97 6.37 8.42
C ALA A 111 15.52 7.85 8.39
N CYS A 112 16.44 8.78 8.11
CA CYS A 112 16.13 10.20 7.93
C CYS A 112 15.17 10.44 6.75
N LEU A 113 15.41 9.77 5.61
CA LEU A 113 14.53 9.84 4.44
C LEU A 113 13.10 9.35 4.76
N ILE A 114 12.98 8.19 5.43
CA ILE A 114 11.69 7.64 5.85
C ILE A 114 10.98 8.61 6.79
N PHE A 115 11.70 9.13 7.78
CA PHE A 115 11.14 10.09 8.72
C PHE A 115 10.61 11.34 8.03
N CYS A 116 11.42 11.95 7.14
CA CYS A 116 11.03 13.15 6.38
C CYS A 116 9.81 12.84 5.47
N ALA A 117 9.80 11.71 4.78
CA ALA A 117 8.70 11.31 3.89
C ALA A 117 7.41 11.07 4.68
N MET A 118 7.47 10.40 5.84
CA MET A 118 6.31 10.18 6.69
C MET A 118 5.82 11.47 7.34
N PHE A 119 6.72 12.38 7.71
CA PHE A 119 6.37 13.70 8.22
C PHE A 119 5.64 14.52 7.14
N LEU A 120 6.16 14.57 5.92
CA LEU A 120 5.53 15.21 4.77
C LEU A 120 4.15 14.62 4.47
N SER A 121 4.00 13.31 4.58
CA SER A 121 2.70 12.61 4.40
C SER A 121 1.62 13.11 5.36
N ARG A 122 2.01 13.56 6.55
CA ARG A 122 1.07 14.07 7.56
C ARG A 122 0.79 15.56 7.45
N THR A 123 1.75 16.32 6.93
CA THR A 123 1.69 17.78 6.90
C THR A 123 1.06 18.33 5.63
N PHE A 124 1.24 17.64 4.51
CA PHE A 124 0.77 18.10 3.20
C PHE A 124 -0.49 17.37 2.72
N VAL A 125 -1.28 18.09 1.90
CA VAL A 125 -2.48 17.53 1.23
C VAL A 125 -2.11 16.37 0.29
N ILE A 126 -0.85 16.29 -0.16
CA ILE A 126 -0.29 15.25 -1.01
C ILE A 126 0.19 14.04 -0.16
N GLY A 127 -0.54 13.73 0.92
CA GLY A 127 -0.23 12.66 1.86
C GLY A 127 0.09 11.30 1.24
N PRO A 128 -0.68 10.80 0.26
CA PRO A 128 -0.41 9.51 -0.38
C PRO A 128 0.96 9.42 -1.05
N LEU A 129 1.47 10.51 -1.63
CA LEU A 129 2.80 10.56 -2.23
C LEU A 129 3.90 10.39 -1.18
N GLY A 130 3.86 11.16 -0.09
CA GLY A 130 4.82 11.05 1.01
C GLY A 130 4.81 9.68 1.67
N PHE A 131 3.61 9.09 1.87
CA PHE A 131 3.46 7.72 2.35
C PHE A 131 4.12 6.72 1.41
N ALA A 132 3.89 6.83 0.10
CA ALA A 132 4.48 5.94 -0.89
C ALA A 132 6.01 6.00 -0.86
N VAL A 133 6.59 7.21 -0.81
CA VAL A 133 8.05 7.37 -0.72
C VAL A 133 8.61 6.73 0.55
N GLY A 134 8.06 7.04 1.71
CA GLY A 134 8.56 6.51 2.98
C GLY A 134 8.41 5.01 3.10
N PHE A 135 7.24 4.48 2.72
CA PHE A 135 6.95 3.04 2.80
C PHE A 135 7.80 2.23 1.81
N PHE A 136 7.92 2.70 0.56
CA PHE A 136 8.75 2.04 -0.45
C PHE A 136 10.22 2.04 -0.06
N SER A 137 10.74 3.14 0.49
CA SER A 137 12.11 3.20 0.98
C SER A 137 12.35 2.24 2.16
N ALA A 138 11.38 2.09 3.06
CA ALA A 138 11.44 1.12 4.14
C ALA A 138 11.48 -0.34 3.65
N LEU A 139 10.68 -0.66 2.64
CA LEU A 139 10.70 -1.98 2.00
C LEU A 139 12.04 -2.27 1.34
N MET A 140 12.63 -1.26 0.67
CA MET A 140 13.92 -1.42 0.02
C MET A 140 15.06 -1.75 0.99
N VAL A 141 15.08 -1.12 2.17
CA VAL A 141 16.06 -1.49 3.20
C VAL A 141 15.94 -2.96 3.56
N THR A 142 14.71 -3.42 3.83
CA THR A 142 14.45 -4.79 4.27
C THR A 142 14.87 -5.83 3.21
N ILE A 143 14.68 -5.51 1.93
CA ILE A 143 14.98 -6.42 0.81
C ILE A 143 16.44 -6.28 0.36
N GLY A 144 16.97 -5.06 0.42
CA GLY A 144 18.31 -4.72 -0.04
C GLY A 144 19.43 -5.30 0.81
N GLU A 145 19.19 -5.45 2.12
CA GLU A 145 20.18 -6.05 3.04
C GLU A 145 20.51 -7.51 2.72
N GLY A 146 19.59 -8.23 2.07
CA GLY A 146 19.82 -9.62 1.63
C GLY A 146 20.51 -9.75 0.26
N ALA A 147 20.83 -8.65 -0.42
CA ALA A 147 21.42 -8.70 -1.75
C ALA A 147 22.93 -8.91 -1.70
N PRO A 148 23.48 -9.98 -2.30
CA PRO A 148 24.92 -10.28 -2.25
C PRO A 148 25.78 -9.31 -3.08
N ASN A 149 25.20 -8.67 -4.10
CA ASN A 149 25.89 -7.78 -5.05
C ASN A 149 25.02 -6.58 -5.39
N THR A 150 25.66 -5.49 -5.86
CA THR A 150 24.97 -4.27 -6.33
C THR A 150 23.96 -4.56 -7.44
N ASP A 151 24.29 -5.43 -8.39
CA ASP A 151 23.39 -5.82 -9.48
C ASP A 151 22.13 -6.53 -8.97
N ALA A 152 22.29 -7.39 -7.97
CA ALA A 152 21.16 -8.07 -7.33
C ALA A 152 20.25 -7.07 -6.60
N LEU A 153 20.83 -6.06 -5.95
CA LEU A 153 20.11 -5.00 -5.27
C LEU A 153 19.28 -4.18 -6.25
N VAL A 154 19.89 -3.67 -7.33
CA VAL A 154 19.19 -2.89 -8.35
C VAL A 154 18.08 -3.71 -9.00
N ARG A 155 18.33 -4.97 -9.29
CA ARG A 155 17.33 -5.88 -9.86
C ARG A 155 16.15 -6.11 -8.89
N ASN A 156 16.43 -6.29 -7.61
CA ASN A 156 15.39 -6.45 -6.60
C ASN A 156 14.54 -5.18 -6.45
N GLU A 157 15.16 -4.01 -6.51
CA GLU A 157 14.46 -2.73 -6.48
C GLU A 157 13.54 -2.55 -7.70
N LEU A 158 14.04 -2.85 -8.89
CA LEU A 158 13.22 -2.78 -10.10
C LEU A 158 12.07 -3.79 -10.09
N TRP A 159 12.29 -5.00 -9.56
CA TRP A 159 11.21 -5.96 -9.38
C TRP A 159 10.17 -5.48 -8.37
N LEU A 160 10.61 -4.88 -7.26
CA LEU A 160 9.70 -4.30 -6.28
C LEU A 160 8.89 -3.14 -6.88
N TYR A 161 9.54 -2.28 -7.69
CA TYR A 161 8.89 -1.21 -8.42
C TYR A 161 7.77 -1.74 -9.33
N VAL A 162 8.05 -2.76 -10.12
CA VAL A 162 7.04 -3.42 -10.97
C VAL A 162 5.93 -4.03 -10.11
N ALA A 163 6.29 -4.77 -9.04
CA ALA A 163 5.36 -5.43 -8.13
C ALA A 163 4.39 -4.45 -7.44
N VAL A 164 4.72 -3.17 -7.37
CA VAL A 164 3.87 -2.11 -6.81
C VAL A 164 3.04 -1.40 -7.88
N ILE A 165 3.63 -1.09 -9.02
CA ILE A 165 2.96 -0.27 -10.05
C ILE A 165 1.83 -1.04 -10.74
N TYR A 166 2.06 -2.29 -11.17
CA TYR A 166 1.03 -3.00 -11.92
C TYR A 166 -0.26 -3.24 -11.11
N PRO A 167 -0.24 -3.57 -9.80
CA PRO A 167 -1.48 -3.71 -9.04
C PRO A 167 -2.21 -2.39 -8.84
N ILE A 168 -1.48 -1.28 -8.71
CA ILE A 168 -2.08 0.06 -8.65
C ILE A 168 -2.79 0.38 -9.97
N ALA A 169 -2.14 0.13 -11.10
CA ALA A 169 -2.72 0.33 -12.43
C ALA A 169 -3.96 -0.54 -12.66
N LEU A 170 -3.91 -1.82 -12.28
CA LEU A 170 -5.06 -2.72 -12.34
C LEU A 170 -6.21 -2.26 -11.42
N THR A 171 -5.88 -1.80 -10.21
CA THR A 171 -6.89 -1.27 -9.27
C THR A 171 -7.60 -0.06 -9.86
N ILE A 172 -6.86 0.88 -10.47
CA ILE A 172 -7.44 2.04 -11.15
C ILE A 172 -8.36 1.57 -12.28
N PHE A 173 -7.90 0.64 -13.11
CA PHE A 173 -8.66 0.13 -14.25
C PHE A 173 -9.97 -0.55 -13.82
N VAL A 174 -9.91 -1.46 -12.85
CA VAL A 174 -11.11 -2.17 -12.34
C VAL A 174 -12.09 -1.22 -11.66
N ASN A 175 -11.62 -0.17 -10.99
CA ASN A 175 -12.52 0.81 -10.37
C ASN A 175 -13.18 1.78 -11.36
N GLN A 176 -12.69 1.86 -12.59
CA GLN A 176 -13.34 2.69 -13.63
C GLN A 176 -14.42 1.94 -14.41
N LEU A 177 -14.35 0.61 -14.40
CA LEU A 177 -15.42 -0.26 -14.94
C LEU A 177 -16.63 -0.28 -14.02
#